data_d2218483381f07e432354a6f1bca1cd5
#
_entry.id   d2218483381f07e432354a6f1bca1cd5
#
_cell.length_a   1.000
_cell.length_b   1.000
_cell.length_c   1.000
_cell.angle_alpha   90.00
_cell.angle_beta   90.00
_cell.angle_gamma   90.00
#
_symmetry.space_group_name_H-M   'P 1'
#
loop_
_entity.id
_entity.type
_entity.pdbx_description
1 polymer ?
#
loop_
_entity_poly.entity_id
_entity_poly.type
_entity_poly.pdbx_seq_one_letter_code
_entity_poly.pdbx_strand_id
1 'polypeptide(L)'
;MILIKLGGSIITNKEKPLSARRKAIDSILNQIKRIREPMILVHGGGSYGHYWSVKYDMHTKPAKYDMRGVSIVKNSMIDLNKIILNSAVKNRINAYCLPPTDFMNGNKPIKNKILTINEIAKSGLTPVTYGDALWFGKKKSYILSGDVIMTMIGKILKPRLSIFVLDVDGVYSNTKSKKLIRDFKKEKPIISKNKIDVTGGMTRKITEATNMSKSGLKVFFVNGNKPKRILDAVSGKKFEGTIFRS
;
A
#
# COMPACT_ATOMS: atom_id res chain seq x y z
N MET A 1 1.81 17.42 0.52
CA MET A 1 2.18 16.08 1.01
C MET A 1 1.65 15.00 0.08
N ILE A 2 2.44 13.98 -0.15
CA ILE A 2 2.11 12.83 -1.00
C ILE A 2 2.02 11.57 -0.13
N LEU A 3 1.01 10.74 -0.36
CA LEU A 3 0.85 9.44 0.28
C LEU A 3 1.11 8.33 -0.77
N ILE A 4 2.13 7.50 -0.57
CA ILE A 4 2.57 6.51 -1.57
C ILE A 4 2.51 5.11 -0.97
N LYS A 5 1.88 4.18 -1.68
CA LYS A 5 1.87 2.77 -1.29
C LYS A 5 2.65 1.90 -2.27
N LEU A 6 3.62 1.18 -1.76
CA LEU A 6 4.31 0.11 -2.47
C LEU A 6 3.49 -1.19 -2.34
N GLY A 7 2.89 -1.63 -3.44
CA GLY A 7 2.10 -2.87 -3.46
C GLY A 7 2.95 -4.10 -3.15
N GLY A 8 2.40 -5.08 -2.42
CA GLY A 8 3.14 -6.30 -2.08
C GLY A 8 3.67 -7.05 -3.31
N SER A 9 2.91 -7.08 -4.41
CA SER A 9 3.28 -7.76 -5.65
C SER A 9 4.43 -7.11 -6.42
N ILE A 10 4.63 -5.78 -6.27
CA ILE A 10 5.76 -5.11 -6.91
C ILE A 10 7.05 -5.23 -6.09
N ILE A 11 6.95 -5.32 -4.77
CA ILE A 11 8.11 -5.39 -3.87
C ILE A 11 8.51 -6.82 -3.47
N THR A 12 7.67 -7.83 -3.76
CA THR A 12 7.97 -9.25 -3.46
C THR A 12 7.64 -10.14 -4.65
N ASN A 13 8.25 -11.33 -4.69
CA ASN A 13 7.87 -12.38 -5.63
C ASN A 13 6.71 -13.18 -5.02
N LYS A 14 5.56 -13.23 -5.71
CA LYS A 14 4.37 -13.93 -5.23
C LYS A 14 4.54 -15.46 -5.20
N GLU A 15 5.39 -16.00 -6.05
CA GLU A 15 5.60 -17.45 -6.21
C GLU A 15 6.55 -18.04 -5.17
N LYS A 16 7.32 -17.19 -4.48
CA LYS A 16 8.28 -17.62 -3.46
C LYS A 16 7.99 -16.95 -2.13
N PRO A 17 7.76 -17.73 -1.04
CA PRO A 17 7.62 -17.15 0.29
C PRO A 17 8.88 -16.37 0.67
N LEU A 18 8.71 -15.31 1.45
CA LEU A 18 9.79 -14.48 2.02
C LEU A 18 10.81 -13.97 0.96
N SER A 19 10.35 -13.71 -0.25
CA SER A 19 11.21 -13.32 -1.37
C SER A 19 10.98 -11.87 -1.78
N ALA A 20 11.86 -10.95 -1.32
CA ALA A 20 11.80 -9.53 -1.68
C ALA A 20 12.43 -9.27 -3.06
N ARG A 21 11.77 -8.42 -3.86
CA ARG A 21 12.28 -7.92 -5.15
C ARG A 21 13.17 -6.69 -4.93
N ARG A 22 14.35 -6.90 -4.33
CA ARG A 22 15.26 -5.82 -3.89
C ARG A 22 15.58 -4.81 -5.02
N LYS A 23 15.84 -5.28 -6.25
CA LYS A 23 16.09 -4.39 -7.41
C LYS A 23 14.88 -3.49 -7.72
N ALA A 24 13.67 -4.01 -7.63
CA ALA A 24 12.46 -3.23 -7.85
C ALA A 24 12.26 -2.19 -6.73
N ILE A 25 12.46 -2.57 -5.47
CA ILE A 25 12.42 -1.67 -4.32
C ILE A 25 13.43 -0.53 -4.51
N ASP A 26 14.70 -0.83 -4.79
CA ASP A 26 15.75 0.17 -5.01
C ASP A 26 15.41 1.12 -6.16
N SER A 27 14.93 0.58 -7.29
CA SER A 27 14.57 1.38 -8.47
C SER A 27 13.43 2.36 -8.17
N ILE A 28 12.39 1.91 -7.46
CA ILE A 28 11.26 2.74 -7.06
C ILE A 28 11.73 3.83 -6.10
N LEU A 29 12.47 3.49 -5.05
CA LEU A 29 12.95 4.44 -4.05
C LEU A 29 13.93 5.45 -4.64
N ASN A 30 14.76 5.05 -5.62
CA ASN A 30 15.63 5.95 -6.37
C ASN A 30 14.84 7.01 -7.19
N GLN A 31 13.60 6.74 -7.58
CA GLN A 31 12.74 7.76 -8.17
C GLN A 31 12.03 8.59 -7.09
N ILE A 32 11.51 7.95 -6.05
CA ILE A 32 10.76 8.62 -4.97
C ILE A 32 11.63 9.67 -4.26
N LYS A 33 12.93 9.45 -4.09
CA LYS A 33 13.86 10.43 -3.47
C LYS A 33 13.91 11.80 -4.18
N ARG A 34 13.44 11.87 -5.42
CA ARG A 34 13.37 13.12 -6.19
C ARG A 34 12.13 13.95 -5.88
N ILE A 35 11.19 13.40 -5.13
CA ILE A 35 10.01 14.14 -4.65
C ILE A 35 10.46 15.10 -3.55
N ARG A 36 10.17 16.39 -3.71
CA ARG A 36 10.56 17.43 -2.76
C ARG A 36 9.49 17.72 -1.71
N GLU A 37 8.28 17.19 -1.91
CA GLU A 37 7.19 17.36 -0.96
C GLU A 37 7.32 16.38 0.21
N PRO A 38 6.80 16.74 1.41
CA PRO A 38 6.61 15.77 2.49
C PRO A 38 5.86 14.55 1.99
N MET A 39 6.32 13.36 2.36
CA MET A 39 5.70 12.11 1.91
C MET A 39 5.61 11.09 3.03
N ILE A 40 4.61 10.22 2.90
CA ILE A 40 4.41 9.05 3.77
C ILE A 40 4.44 7.82 2.87
N LEU A 41 5.22 6.81 3.25
CA LEU A 41 5.27 5.53 2.56
C LEU A 41 4.48 4.47 3.32
N VAL A 42 3.67 3.71 2.58
CA VAL A 42 2.98 2.52 3.07
C VAL A 42 3.44 1.34 2.23
N HIS A 43 3.65 0.16 2.79
CA HIS A 43 3.87 -1.02 1.96
C HIS A 43 2.95 -2.18 2.31
N GLY A 44 2.69 -3.03 1.31
CA GLY A 44 1.93 -4.27 1.48
C GLY A 44 2.82 -5.43 1.93
N GLY A 45 2.19 -6.53 2.34
CA GLY A 45 2.91 -7.71 2.83
C GLY A 45 3.50 -8.59 1.72
N GLY A 46 2.87 -8.64 0.55
CA GLY A 46 3.30 -9.54 -0.53
C GLY A 46 3.52 -10.97 -0.03
N SER A 47 4.60 -11.62 -0.47
CA SER A 47 4.92 -13.00 -0.05
C SER A 47 5.35 -13.13 1.42
N TYR A 48 5.64 -12.05 2.11
CA TYR A 48 5.95 -12.05 3.55
C TYR A 48 4.68 -12.12 4.40
N GLY A 49 3.67 -11.31 4.08
CA GLY A 49 2.42 -11.29 4.84
C GLY A 49 1.42 -12.32 4.34
N HIS A 50 1.21 -12.41 3.02
CA HIS A 50 0.14 -13.21 2.44
C HIS A 50 0.37 -14.71 2.61
N TYR A 51 1.58 -15.19 2.39
CA TYR A 51 1.91 -16.61 2.52
C TYR A 51 1.56 -17.15 3.91
N TRP A 52 2.01 -16.46 4.95
CA TRP A 52 1.77 -16.89 6.32
C TRP A 52 0.33 -16.66 6.77
N SER A 53 -0.31 -15.56 6.38
CA SER A 53 -1.71 -15.35 6.73
C SER A 53 -2.64 -16.41 6.13
N VAL A 54 -2.37 -16.86 4.90
CA VAL A 54 -3.12 -17.98 4.29
C VAL A 54 -2.83 -19.28 5.03
N LYS A 55 -1.54 -19.59 5.32
CA LYS A 55 -1.16 -20.82 6.02
C LYS A 55 -1.80 -20.98 7.40
N TYR A 56 -2.04 -19.87 8.10
CA TYR A 56 -2.67 -19.84 9.43
C TYR A 56 -4.11 -19.34 9.41
N ASP A 57 -4.74 -19.33 8.24
CA ASP A 57 -6.15 -18.91 8.02
C ASP A 57 -6.49 -17.56 8.65
N MET A 58 -5.55 -16.61 8.61
CA MET A 58 -5.71 -15.28 9.19
C MET A 58 -6.34 -14.32 8.20
N HIS A 59 -7.41 -13.65 8.63
CA HIS A 59 -8.20 -12.73 7.83
C HIS A 59 -8.20 -11.30 8.37
N THR A 60 -8.91 -10.42 7.66
CA THR A 60 -9.05 -9.00 8.03
C THR A 60 -10.09 -8.77 9.13
N LYS A 61 -10.89 -9.78 9.50
CA LYS A 61 -11.85 -9.69 10.60
C LYS A 61 -11.19 -10.17 11.90
N PRO A 62 -11.39 -9.45 13.03
CA PRO A 62 -10.87 -9.89 14.32
C PRO A 62 -11.45 -11.24 14.73
N ALA A 63 -10.57 -12.22 14.93
CA ALA A 63 -10.93 -13.56 15.38
C ALA A 63 -9.82 -14.15 16.28
N LYS A 64 -10.09 -15.28 16.92
CA LYS A 64 -9.09 -16.05 17.63
C LYS A 64 -8.29 -16.84 16.59
N TYR A 65 -7.03 -16.54 16.45
CA TYR A 65 -6.10 -17.25 15.58
C TYR A 65 -5.03 -17.96 16.40
N ASP A 66 -4.33 -18.89 15.77
CA ASP A 66 -3.13 -19.49 16.36
C ASP A 66 -2.10 -18.39 16.67
N MET A 67 -1.69 -18.28 17.93
CA MET A 67 -0.73 -17.26 18.39
C MET A 67 0.64 -17.40 17.73
N ARG A 68 1.05 -18.63 17.38
CA ARG A 68 2.27 -18.88 16.60
C ARG A 68 2.14 -18.28 15.20
N GLY A 69 0.97 -18.44 14.54
CA GLY A 69 0.67 -17.83 13.25
C GLY A 69 0.72 -16.30 13.32
N VAL A 70 0.11 -15.71 14.34
CA VAL A 70 0.16 -14.25 14.56
C VAL A 70 1.61 -13.77 14.71
N SER A 71 2.42 -14.46 15.53
CA SER A 71 3.84 -14.14 15.74
C SER A 71 4.64 -14.24 14.45
N ILE A 72 4.45 -15.30 13.67
CA ILE A 72 5.17 -15.50 12.41
C ILE A 72 4.83 -14.42 11.38
N VAL A 73 3.54 -14.09 11.21
CA VAL A 73 3.13 -13.01 10.30
C VAL A 73 3.75 -11.68 10.74
N LYS A 74 3.67 -11.38 12.04
CA LYS A 74 4.24 -10.15 12.61
C LYS A 74 5.74 -10.02 12.31
N ASN A 75 6.52 -11.06 12.63
CA ASN A 75 7.97 -11.05 12.43
C ASN A 75 8.33 -10.96 10.93
N SER A 76 7.64 -11.70 10.06
CA SER A 76 7.91 -11.62 8.62
C SER A 76 7.63 -10.24 8.05
N MET A 77 6.64 -9.51 8.57
CA MET A 77 6.37 -8.14 8.16
C MET A 77 7.44 -7.16 8.64
N ILE A 78 8.00 -7.37 9.84
CA ILE A 78 9.15 -6.61 10.36
C ILE A 78 10.37 -6.82 9.44
N ASP A 79 10.63 -8.05 9.02
CA ASP A 79 11.75 -8.38 8.11
C ASP A 79 11.60 -7.68 6.75
N LEU A 80 10.39 -7.70 6.15
CA LEU A 80 10.13 -6.97 4.92
C LEU A 80 10.32 -5.46 5.10
N ASN A 81 9.80 -4.90 6.20
CA ASN A 81 9.94 -3.49 6.50
C ASN A 81 11.42 -3.10 6.64
N LYS A 82 12.24 -3.91 7.32
CA LYS A 82 13.69 -3.70 7.46
C LYS A 82 14.39 -3.64 6.09
N ILE A 83 13.99 -4.50 5.14
CA ILE A 83 14.53 -4.46 3.77
C ILE A 83 14.20 -3.13 3.09
N ILE A 84 12.97 -2.63 3.26
CA ILE A 84 12.53 -1.36 2.65
C ILE A 84 13.24 -0.18 3.30
N LEU A 85 13.33 -0.15 4.64
CA LEU A 85 14.04 0.91 5.37
C LEU A 85 15.52 0.98 4.96
N ASN A 86 16.21 -0.16 4.89
CA ASN A 86 17.62 -0.22 4.48
C ASN A 86 17.79 0.31 3.03
N SER A 87 16.89 -0.06 2.13
CA SER A 87 16.90 0.45 0.76
C SER A 87 16.60 1.95 0.70
N ALA A 88 15.67 2.45 1.53
CA ALA A 88 15.35 3.87 1.62
C ALA A 88 16.57 4.69 2.08
N VAL A 89 17.22 4.28 3.16
CA VAL A 89 18.43 4.94 3.69
C VAL A 89 19.56 4.91 2.65
N LYS A 90 19.80 3.77 2.00
CA LYS A 90 20.77 3.65 0.90
C LYS A 90 20.47 4.65 -0.23
N ASN A 91 19.21 4.91 -0.52
CA ASN A 91 18.77 5.89 -1.50
C ASN A 91 18.70 7.32 -0.95
N ARG A 92 19.24 7.60 0.24
CA ARG A 92 19.24 8.93 0.90
C ARG A 92 17.82 9.45 1.17
N ILE A 93 16.88 8.58 1.49
CA ILE A 93 15.56 8.91 2.04
C ILE A 93 15.67 8.77 3.56
N ASN A 94 15.31 9.82 4.30
CA ASN A 94 15.32 9.84 5.76
C ASN A 94 14.14 9.04 6.31
N ALA A 95 14.16 7.71 6.11
CA ALA A 95 13.07 6.82 6.46
C ALA A 95 12.91 6.70 7.98
N TYR A 96 11.68 6.85 8.47
CA TYR A 96 11.30 6.73 9.87
C TYR A 96 10.27 5.60 10.03
N CYS A 97 10.63 4.55 10.74
CA CYS A 97 9.74 3.39 10.95
C CYS A 97 8.55 3.76 11.84
N LEU A 98 7.34 3.45 11.39
CA LEU A 98 6.10 3.67 12.12
C LEU A 98 5.20 2.41 11.99
N PRO A 99 5.36 1.41 12.86
CA PRO A 99 4.50 0.24 12.82
C PRO A 99 3.03 0.63 13.09
N PRO A 100 2.05 -0.08 12.53
CA PRO A 100 0.65 0.27 12.71
C PRO A 100 0.18 0.29 14.17
N THR A 101 0.85 -0.44 15.04
CA THR A 101 0.59 -0.42 16.50
C THR A 101 0.71 0.96 17.13
N ASP A 102 1.48 1.87 16.52
CA ASP A 102 1.72 3.21 17.07
C ASP A 102 0.53 4.16 16.87
N PHE A 103 -0.34 3.86 15.89
CA PHE A 103 -1.48 4.72 15.55
C PHE A 103 -2.82 3.98 15.47
N MET A 104 -2.86 2.69 15.87
CA MET A 104 -4.09 1.91 15.93
C MET A 104 -4.45 1.55 17.36
N ASN A 105 -5.76 1.59 17.69
CA ASN A 105 -6.34 1.00 18.88
C ASN A 105 -7.42 0.00 18.45
N GLY A 106 -7.14 -1.28 18.65
CA GLY A 106 -7.95 -2.33 18.05
C GLY A 106 -7.98 -2.16 16.51
N ASN A 107 -9.16 -2.03 15.92
CA ASN A 107 -9.33 -1.79 14.47
C ASN A 107 -9.61 -0.33 14.11
N LYS A 108 -9.48 0.60 15.07
CA LYS A 108 -9.74 2.03 14.87
C LYS A 108 -8.44 2.84 14.83
N PRO A 109 -8.29 3.79 13.92
CA PRO A 109 -7.15 4.70 13.92
C PRO A 109 -7.27 5.72 15.08
N ILE A 110 -6.13 6.03 15.70
CA ILE A 110 -6.02 7.09 16.70
C ILE A 110 -5.69 8.38 15.96
N LYS A 111 -6.69 9.26 15.82
CA LYS A 111 -6.60 10.49 14.99
C LYS A 111 -5.36 11.34 15.32
N ASN A 112 -5.10 11.62 16.59
CA ASN A 112 -3.96 12.44 16.99
C ASN A 112 -2.61 11.80 16.61
N LYS A 113 -2.49 10.48 16.72
CA LYS A 113 -1.27 9.77 16.28
C LYS A 113 -1.07 9.87 14.76
N ILE A 114 -2.16 9.83 13.98
CA ILE A 114 -2.06 10.05 12.51
C ILE A 114 -1.69 11.51 12.20
N LEU A 115 -2.17 12.49 12.96
CA LEU A 115 -1.73 13.88 12.80
C LEU A 115 -0.23 14.03 13.08
N THR A 116 0.30 13.37 14.11
CA THR A 116 1.75 13.33 14.39
C THR A 116 2.56 12.73 13.23
N ILE A 117 2.02 11.74 12.49
CA ILE A 117 2.68 11.22 11.27
C ILE A 117 2.89 12.33 10.24
N ASN A 118 1.95 13.25 10.11
CA ASN A 118 2.09 14.39 9.20
C ASN A 118 3.16 15.38 9.67
N GLU A 119 3.28 15.61 10.97
CA GLU A 119 4.35 16.46 11.55
C GLU A 119 5.73 15.86 11.29
N ILE A 120 5.88 14.55 11.51
CA ILE A 120 7.10 13.81 11.19
C ILE A 120 7.43 13.96 9.70
N ALA A 121 6.46 13.81 8.80
CA ALA A 121 6.69 13.98 7.36
C ALA A 121 7.13 15.42 7.01
N LYS A 122 6.57 16.43 7.66
CA LYS A 122 6.94 17.85 7.47
C LYS A 122 8.30 18.21 8.04
N SER A 123 8.83 17.45 9.00
CA SER A 123 10.17 17.69 9.58
C SER A 123 11.32 17.22 8.67
N GLY A 124 11.03 16.66 7.49
CA GLY A 124 12.04 16.14 6.57
C GLY A 124 12.32 14.64 6.74
N LEU A 125 11.62 13.96 7.66
CA LEU A 125 11.60 12.51 7.75
C LEU A 125 10.54 11.93 6.79
N THR A 126 10.69 10.68 6.45
CA THR A 126 9.70 9.93 5.65
C THR A 126 9.14 8.80 6.49
N PRO A 127 7.94 8.97 7.10
CA PRO A 127 7.28 7.88 7.80
C PRO A 127 7.04 6.68 6.88
N VAL A 128 7.41 5.50 7.35
CA VAL A 128 7.22 4.23 6.65
C VAL A 128 6.39 3.30 7.52
N THR A 129 5.20 2.97 7.05
CA THR A 129 4.29 2.03 7.71
C THR A 129 3.87 0.89 6.78
N TYR A 130 3.20 -0.13 7.29
CA TYR A 130 2.94 -1.34 6.52
C TYR A 130 1.72 -2.12 7.00
N GLY A 131 1.18 -2.96 6.12
CA GLY A 131 0.17 -3.94 6.51
C GLY A 131 0.74 -4.95 7.49
N ASP A 132 -0.03 -5.34 8.52
CA ASP A 132 0.50 -6.12 9.63
C ASP A 132 -0.57 -7.00 10.31
N ALA A 133 -0.13 -7.95 11.13
CA ALA A 133 -0.99 -8.65 12.08
C ALA A 133 -1.10 -7.84 13.37
N LEU A 134 -2.33 -7.45 13.73
CA LEU A 134 -2.59 -6.62 14.92
C LEU A 134 -3.38 -7.34 15.97
N TRP A 135 -3.05 -7.07 17.23
CA TRP A 135 -3.81 -7.46 18.37
C TRP A 135 -5.10 -6.63 18.48
N PHE A 136 -6.24 -7.30 18.69
CA PHE A 136 -7.55 -6.65 18.82
C PHE A 136 -8.09 -6.63 20.26
N GLY A 137 -7.52 -7.45 21.13
CA GLY A 137 -8.00 -7.70 22.49
C GLY A 137 -8.74 -9.02 22.61
N LYS A 138 -8.94 -9.50 23.88
CA LYS A 138 -9.67 -10.75 24.19
C LYS A 138 -9.16 -11.96 23.39
N LYS A 139 -7.83 -12.13 23.26
CA LYS A 139 -7.18 -13.19 22.46
C LYS A 139 -7.53 -13.18 20.97
N LYS A 140 -8.00 -12.06 20.43
CA LYS A 140 -8.28 -11.88 19.00
C LYS A 140 -7.17 -11.08 18.33
N SER A 141 -6.91 -11.38 17.08
CA SER A 141 -6.03 -10.64 16.18
C SER A 141 -6.68 -10.49 14.80
N TYR A 142 -6.10 -9.71 13.92
CA TYR A 142 -6.58 -9.53 12.55
C TYR A 142 -5.46 -9.05 11.65
N ILE A 143 -5.63 -9.17 10.33
CA ILE A 143 -4.71 -8.62 9.35
C ILE A 143 -5.16 -7.22 8.95
N LEU A 144 -4.35 -6.21 9.27
CA LEU A 144 -4.54 -4.86 8.75
C LEU A 144 -3.83 -4.74 7.40
N SER A 145 -4.61 -4.50 6.35
CA SER A 145 -4.07 -4.36 4.99
C SER A 145 -3.46 -2.96 4.79
N GLY A 146 -2.33 -2.88 4.08
CA GLY A 146 -1.77 -1.59 3.64
C GLY A 146 -2.71 -0.78 2.74
N ASP A 147 -3.67 -1.39 2.05
CA ASP A 147 -4.69 -0.68 1.28
C ASP A 147 -5.65 0.08 2.22
N VAL A 148 -6.05 -0.55 3.32
CA VAL A 148 -6.88 0.07 4.38
C VAL A 148 -6.13 1.20 5.09
N ILE A 149 -4.83 1.02 5.38
CA ILE A 149 -3.97 2.09 5.95
C ILE A 149 -3.96 3.32 5.04
N MET A 150 -3.86 3.15 3.72
CA MET A 150 -3.94 4.27 2.76
C MET A 150 -5.24 5.07 2.91
N THR A 151 -6.36 4.37 3.04
CA THR A 151 -7.67 5.01 3.20
C THR A 151 -7.78 5.74 4.55
N MET A 152 -7.31 5.11 5.64
CA MET A 152 -7.35 5.72 6.99
C MET A 152 -6.50 7.00 7.04
N ILE A 153 -5.24 6.91 6.66
CA ILE A 153 -4.31 8.06 6.64
C ILE A 153 -4.82 9.12 5.67
N GLY A 154 -5.23 8.71 4.46
CA GLY A 154 -5.70 9.60 3.43
C GLY A 154 -6.93 10.42 3.86
N LYS A 155 -7.92 9.79 4.48
CA LYS A 155 -9.13 10.47 4.96
C LYS A 155 -8.85 11.49 6.07
N ILE A 156 -7.88 11.22 6.94
CA ILE A 156 -7.52 12.11 8.06
C ILE A 156 -6.61 13.24 7.59
N LEU A 157 -5.56 12.94 6.82
CA LEU A 157 -4.52 13.91 6.45
C LEU A 157 -4.80 14.67 5.15
N LYS A 158 -5.76 14.20 4.32
CA LYS A 158 -6.13 14.82 3.04
C LYS A 158 -4.91 15.16 2.17
N PRO A 159 -4.06 14.17 1.81
CA PRO A 159 -2.89 14.41 0.96
C PRO A 159 -3.32 15.01 -0.39
N ARG A 160 -2.45 15.84 -1.00
CA ARG A 160 -2.65 16.38 -2.34
C ARG A 160 -2.82 15.26 -3.38
N LEU A 161 -2.12 14.16 -3.17
CA LEU A 161 -2.11 13.01 -4.06
C LEU A 161 -1.84 11.73 -3.27
N SER A 162 -2.57 10.67 -3.60
CA SER A 162 -2.33 9.31 -3.13
C SER A 162 -1.97 8.41 -4.31
N ILE A 163 -0.86 7.65 -4.20
CA ILE A 163 -0.37 6.79 -5.27
C ILE A 163 -0.29 5.34 -4.79
N PHE A 164 -0.91 4.44 -5.52
CA PHE A 164 -0.72 2.99 -5.37
C PHE A 164 0.25 2.52 -6.45
N VAL A 165 1.43 2.10 -6.05
CA VAL A 165 2.45 1.53 -6.94
C VAL A 165 2.21 0.03 -7.06
N LEU A 166 1.90 -0.41 -8.28
CA LEU A 166 1.47 -1.76 -8.63
C LEU A 166 2.49 -2.46 -9.52
N ASP A 167 2.30 -3.75 -9.75
CA ASP A 167 3.05 -4.57 -10.73
C ASP A 167 2.45 -4.54 -12.16
N VAL A 168 1.33 -3.82 -12.33
CA VAL A 168 0.62 -3.61 -13.59
C VAL A 168 0.38 -2.13 -13.86
N ASP A 169 0.02 -1.76 -15.10
CA ASP A 169 -0.13 -0.35 -15.50
C ASP A 169 -1.33 0.34 -14.82
N GLY A 170 -2.32 -0.41 -14.32
CA GLY A 170 -3.51 0.12 -13.66
C GLY A 170 -4.66 -0.88 -13.71
N VAL A 171 -5.89 -0.38 -13.80
CA VAL A 171 -7.10 -1.21 -13.94
C VAL A 171 -7.38 -1.42 -15.42
N TYR A 172 -7.63 -2.67 -15.80
CA TYR A 172 -8.01 -3.01 -17.17
C TYR A 172 -9.54 -3.20 -17.29
N SER A 173 -10.10 -2.86 -18.46
CA SER A 173 -11.56 -2.94 -18.71
C SER A 173 -12.06 -4.39 -18.67
N ASN A 174 -11.27 -5.31 -19.20
CA ASN A 174 -11.50 -6.75 -19.09
C ASN A 174 -10.18 -7.51 -19.22
N THR A 175 -10.19 -8.79 -18.89
CA THR A 175 -9.00 -9.67 -18.93
C THR A 175 -8.54 -10.01 -20.34
N LYS A 176 -9.42 -9.95 -21.34
CA LYS A 176 -9.12 -10.32 -22.74
C LYS A 176 -8.50 -9.16 -23.51
N SER A 177 -9.12 -7.98 -23.50
CA SER A 177 -8.65 -6.84 -24.32
C SER A 177 -7.48 -6.07 -23.69
N LYS A 178 -7.23 -6.24 -22.39
CA LYS A 178 -6.21 -5.49 -21.62
C LYS A 178 -6.22 -3.98 -21.88
N LYS A 179 -7.37 -3.41 -22.25
CA LYS A 179 -7.53 -1.98 -22.44
C LYS A 179 -7.45 -1.31 -21.06
N LEU A 180 -6.47 -0.41 -20.89
CA LEU A 180 -6.25 0.31 -19.65
C LEU A 180 -7.34 1.36 -19.43
N ILE A 181 -8.02 1.31 -18.28
CA ILE A 181 -8.94 2.35 -17.81
C ILE A 181 -8.11 3.52 -17.28
N ARG A 182 -8.07 4.62 -18.02
CA ARG A 182 -7.31 5.82 -17.62
C ARG A 182 -8.02 6.66 -16.56
N ASP A 183 -9.34 6.77 -16.65
CA ASP A 183 -10.20 7.53 -15.73
C ASP A 183 -11.30 6.61 -15.19
N PHE A 184 -11.20 6.25 -13.92
CA PHE A 184 -12.12 5.31 -13.29
C PHE A 184 -13.53 5.91 -13.04
N LYS A 185 -13.68 7.23 -13.13
CA LYS A 185 -14.99 7.90 -13.11
C LYS A 185 -15.75 7.67 -14.42
N LYS A 186 -15.04 7.74 -15.55
CA LYS A 186 -15.63 7.64 -16.90
C LYS A 186 -15.84 6.20 -17.36
N GLU A 187 -14.92 5.31 -17.01
CA GLU A 187 -14.93 3.91 -17.44
C GLU A 187 -14.86 2.99 -16.22
N LYS A 188 -15.68 1.94 -16.22
CA LYS A 188 -15.65 0.89 -15.19
C LYS A 188 -15.20 -0.43 -15.80
N PRO A 189 -14.52 -1.30 -15.01
CA PRO A 189 -14.22 -2.64 -15.50
C PRO A 189 -15.50 -3.43 -15.73
N ILE A 190 -15.54 -4.19 -16.82
CA ILE A 190 -16.62 -5.12 -17.10
C ILE A 190 -16.44 -6.32 -16.15
N ILE A 191 -17.28 -6.39 -15.14
CA ILE A 191 -17.29 -7.48 -14.17
C ILE A 191 -18.08 -8.64 -14.77
N SER A 192 -17.41 -9.57 -15.43
CA SER A 192 -18.02 -10.88 -15.73
C SER A 192 -18.11 -11.69 -14.45
N LYS A 193 -19.30 -12.21 -14.11
CA LYS A 193 -19.55 -12.99 -12.88
C LYS A 193 -18.62 -14.21 -12.71
N ASN A 194 -17.95 -14.66 -13.77
CA ASN A 194 -17.22 -15.94 -13.78
C ASN A 194 -15.70 -15.86 -13.89
N LYS A 195 -15.07 -14.71 -14.08
CA LYS A 195 -13.59 -14.56 -14.06
C LYS A 195 -13.21 -13.11 -13.82
N ILE A 196 -13.31 -12.66 -12.58
CA ILE A 196 -12.42 -11.62 -12.14
C ILE A 196 -11.13 -12.37 -11.79
N ASP A 197 -10.17 -12.38 -12.69
CA ASP A 197 -8.77 -12.60 -12.35
C ASP A 197 -8.21 -11.30 -11.71
N VAL A 198 -9.04 -10.76 -10.85
CA VAL A 198 -8.67 -9.78 -9.87
C VAL A 198 -8.40 -10.62 -8.64
N THR A 199 -7.19 -11.18 -8.55
CA THR A 199 -6.73 -11.76 -7.29
C THR A 199 -7.28 -10.86 -6.17
N GLY A 200 -7.85 -11.39 -5.10
CA GLY A 200 -8.55 -10.61 -4.06
C GLY A 200 -7.85 -9.30 -3.65
N GLY A 201 -6.55 -9.17 -3.99
CA GLY A 201 -5.73 -7.99 -3.85
C GLY A 201 -6.08 -6.82 -4.76
N MET A 202 -6.46 -7.01 -6.04
CA MET A 202 -6.80 -5.88 -6.93
C MET A 202 -8.19 -5.34 -6.62
N THR A 203 -9.16 -6.20 -6.35
CA THR A 203 -10.51 -5.79 -5.93
C THR A 203 -10.44 -4.89 -4.69
N ARG A 204 -9.66 -5.28 -3.68
CA ARG A 204 -9.46 -4.46 -2.48
C ARG A 204 -8.85 -3.10 -2.81
N LYS A 205 -7.82 -3.04 -3.66
CA LYS A 205 -7.20 -1.78 -4.07
C LYS A 205 -8.18 -0.86 -4.77
N ILE A 206 -8.99 -1.38 -5.69
CA ILE A 206 -10.03 -0.62 -6.38
C ILE A 206 -11.07 -0.09 -5.38
N THR A 207 -11.52 -0.94 -4.46
CA THR A 207 -12.46 -0.55 -3.40
C THR A 207 -11.90 0.60 -2.56
N GLU A 208 -10.66 0.46 -2.05
CA GLU A 208 -10.04 1.49 -1.22
C GLU A 208 -9.78 2.78 -2.00
N ALA A 209 -9.27 2.69 -3.24
CA ALA A 209 -9.08 3.86 -4.10
C ALA A 209 -10.41 4.59 -4.40
N THR A 210 -11.47 3.83 -4.62
CA THR A 210 -12.83 4.39 -4.82
C THR A 210 -13.34 5.07 -3.55
N ASN A 211 -13.16 4.44 -2.37
CA ASN A 211 -13.54 5.03 -1.08
C ASN A 211 -12.78 6.33 -0.81
N MET A 212 -11.49 6.37 -1.14
CA MET A 212 -10.67 7.57 -1.03
C MET A 212 -11.16 8.65 -1.99
N SER A 213 -11.43 8.31 -3.25
CA SER A 213 -11.88 9.28 -4.24
C SER A 213 -13.26 9.87 -3.90
N LYS A 214 -14.20 9.06 -3.41
CA LYS A 214 -15.50 9.53 -2.88
C LYS A 214 -15.35 10.51 -1.71
N SER A 215 -14.22 10.48 -1.01
CA SER A 215 -13.88 11.44 0.05
C SER A 215 -13.12 12.68 -0.47
N GLY A 216 -13.14 12.92 -1.79
CA GLY A 216 -12.50 14.07 -2.44
C GLY A 216 -10.98 13.91 -2.66
N LEU A 217 -10.41 12.73 -2.45
CA LEU A 217 -8.98 12.50 -2.64
C LEU A 217 -8.67 12.12 -4.10
N LYS A 218 -7.56 12.65 -4.60
CA LYS A 218 -6.99 12.26 -5.88
C LYS A 218 -6.13 11.01 -5.71
N VAL A 219 -6.49 9.90 -6.37
CA VAL A 219 -5.81 8.61 -6.22
C VAL A 219 -5.35 8.10 -7.59
N PHE A 220 -4.09 7.67 -7.69
CA PHE A 220 -3.50 7.15 -8.91
C PHE A 220 -2.97 5.72 -8.71
N PHE A 221 -3.21 4.86 -9.70
CA PHE A 221 -2.53 3.58 -9.84
C PHE A 221 -1.42 3.71 -10.87
N VAL A 222 -0.20 3.33 -10.49
CA VAL A 222 1.02 3.51 -11.30
C VAL A 222 1.84 2.24 -11.28
N ASN A 223 2.40 1.85 -12.44
CA ASN A 223 3.26 0.67 -12.55
C ASN A 223 4.66 0.93 -11.98
N GLY A 224 5.02 0.22 -10.91
CA GLY A 224 6.34 0.31 -10.27
C GLY A 224 7.47 -0.33 -11.08
N ASN A 225 7.18 -1.17 -12.08
CA ASN A 225 8.20 -1.65 -13.02
C ASN A 225 8.64 -0.54 -13.99
N LYS A 226 7.90 0.57 -14.04
CA LYS A 226 8.20 1.79 -14.80
C LYS A 226 8.24 2.99 -13.85
N PRO A 227 9.22 3.04 -12.91
CA PRO A 227 9.15 3.91 -11.73
C PRO A 227 9.21 5.41 -12.04
N LYS A 228 9.71 5.82 -13.23
CA LYS A 228 9.63 7.21 -13.71
C LYS A 228 8.19 7.74 -13.72
N ARG A 229 7.20 6.87 -13.99
CA ARG A 229 5.77 7.25 -13.98
C ARG A 229 5.28 7.78 -12.63
N ILE A 230 5.94 7.40 -11.51
CA ILE A 230 5.63 7.95 -10.18
C ILE A 230 5.93 9.44 -10.15
N LEU A 231 7.10 9.85 -10.69
CA LEU A 231 7.45 11.27 -10.76
C LEU A 231 6.56 12.04 -11.74
N ASP A 232 6.23 11.44 -12.88
CA ASP A 232 5.35 12.07 -13.87
C ASP A 232 3.97 12.33 -13.24
N ALA A 233 3.44 11.35 -12.49
CA ALA A 233 2.18 11.49 -11.75
C ALA A 233 2.23 12.57 -10.66
N VAL A 234 3.33 12.65 -9.88
CA VAL A 234 3.52 13.67 -8.85
C VAL A 234 3.65 15.07 -9.45
N SER A 235 4.36 15.19 -10.57
CA SER A 235 4.60 16.46 -11.27
C SER A 235 3.40 16.93 -12.13
N GLY A 236 2.29 16.19 -12.15
CA GLY A 236 1.13 16.50 -12.99
C GLY A 236 1.36 16.27 -14.49
N LYS A 237 2.46 15.62 -14.88
CA LYS A 237 2.72 15.23 -16.27
C LYS A 237 1.81 14.07 -16.69
N LYS A 238 1.61 13.93 -18.00
CA LYS A 238 0.89 12.77 -18.55
C LYS A 238 1.64 11.48 -18.19
N PHE A 239 0.94 10.53 -17.60
CA PHE A 239 1.47 9.20 -17.28
C PHE A 239 0.49 8.11 -17.70
N GLU A 240 0.98 6.92 -17.87
CA GLU A 240 0.16 5.74 -18.13
C GLU A 240 -0.18 5.09 -16.79
N GLY A 241 -1.49 5.04 -16.46
CA GLY A 241 -2.01 4.56 -15.20
C GLY A 241 -3.53 4.75 -15.12
N THR A 242 -4.12 4.49 -13.96
CA THR A 242 -5.55 4.72 -13.68
C THR A 242 -5.70 5.85 -12.66
N ILE A 243 -6.58 6.80 -12.97
CA ILE A 243 -6.92 7.94 -12.11
C ILE A 243 -8.29 7.68 -11.48
N PHE A 244 -8.38 7.81 -10.16
CA PHE A 244 -9.63 7.85 -9.38
C PHE A 244 -9.81 9.28 -8.87
N ARG A 245 -10.94 9.88 -9.22
CA ARG A 245 -11.33 11.22 -8.78
C ARG A 245 -12.86 11.32 -8.64
N SER A 246 -13.33 12.14 -7.72
CA SER A 246 -14.74 12.49 -7.56
C SER A 246 -15.26 13.31 -8.75
#